data_64ecb633e313420da0177e1916f0f15c
#
_entry.id   64ecb633e313420da0177e1916f0f15c
#
_cell.length_a   1.000
_cell.length_b   1.000
_cell.length_c   1.000
_cell.angle_alpha   90.00
_cell.angle_beta   90.00
_cell.angle_gamma   90.00
#
_symmetry.space_group_name_H-M   'P 1'
#
loop_
_entity.id
_entity.type
_entity.pdbx_description
1 polymer ?
#
loop_
_entity_poly.entity_id
_entity_poly.type
_entity_poly.pdbx_seq_one_letter_code
_entity_poly.pdbx_strand_id
1 'polypeptide(L)'
;NVDAFIPASYISNEYQKLDVYKRIAAIESREEMEDMAEELTDRFGDIPKKVEKLLEVAALKAQAHQLYVTAVEQKGEVYTFIMYEKAKVHPERIPKLIEDFRGELTFKADGTQPCFIYEKKRRNLKEKQTDALEITKNVLNGLKGLIGGEKSGIINPLSK
;
A
#
# COMPACT_ATOMS: atom_id res chain seq x y z
N ASN A 1 8.72 8.63 -5.85
CA ASN A 1 9.96 8.40 -5.17
C ASN A 1 9.85 8.67 -3.70
N VAL A 2 10.03 7.65 -2.88
CA VAL A 2 9.93 7.79 -1.43
C VAL A 2 11.34 7.81 -0.86
N ASP A 3 11.62 8.85 -0.07
CA ASP A 3 12.92 8.99 0.57
C ASP A 3 12.92 8.13 1.83
N ALA A 4 13.25 6.86 1.67
CA ALA A 4 13.18 5.87 2.74
C ALA A 4 14.44 5.01 2.75
N PHE A 5 15.21 5.12 3.83
CA PHE A 5 16.42 4.32 4.00
C PHE A 5 16.83 4.33 5.47
N ILE A 6 17.79 3.48 5.82
CA ILE A 6 18.30 3.40 7.18
C ILE A 6 19.56 4.26 7.28
N PRO A 7 19.52 5.40 8.00
CA PRO A 7 20.69 6.25 8.15
C PRO A 7 21.78 5.54 8.96
N ALA A 8 23.05 5.83 8.62
CA ALA A 8 24.17 5.30 9.38
C ALA A 8 24.15 5.77 10.84
N SER A 9 23.53 6.94 11.08
CA SER A 9 23.39 7.44 12.44
C SER A 9 22.45 6.60 13.29
N TYR A 10 21.57 5.84 12.66
CA TYR A 10 20.64 4.96 13.37
C TYR A 10 21.20 3.55 13.51
N ILE A 11 21.67 2.95 12.42
CA ILE A 11 22.34 1.65 12.43
C ILE A 11 23.65 1.80 11.68
N SER A 12 24.76 1.82 12.41
CA SER A 12 26.06 2.06 11.79
C SER A 12 26.73 0.80 11.29
N ASN A 13 26.43 -0.35 11.90
CA ASN A 13 27.02 -1.62 11.50
C ASN A 13 26.42 -2.10 10.20
N GLU A 14 27.23 -2.31 9.17
CA GLU A 14 26.75 -2.65 7.85
C GLU A 14 26.04 -4.00 7.79
N TYR A 15 26.51 -4.98 8.57
CA TYR A 15 25.89 -6.30 8.59
C TYR A 15 24.50 -6.22 9.24
N GLN A 16 24.40 -5.48 10.35
CA GLN A 16 23.12 -5.30 11.00
C GLN A 16 22.16 -4.54 10.10
N LYS A 17 22.65 -3.53 9.41
CA LYS A 17 21.81 -2.75 8.51
C LYS A 17 21.27 -3.62 7.40
N LEU A 18 22.13 -4.44 6.78
CA LEU A 18 21.70 -5.34 5.71
C LEU A 18 20.65 -6.34 6.23
N ASP A 19 20.87 -6.88 7.42
CA ASP A 19 19.93 -7.82 8.01
C ASP A 19 18.57 -7.16 8.22
N VAL A 20 18.56 -5.93 8.74
CA VAL A 20 17.32 -5.21 8.96
C VAL A 20 16.61 -4.92 7.64
N TYR A 21 17.34 -4.52 6.60
CA TYR A 21 16.73 -4.32 5.29
C TYR A 21 16.05 -5.59 4.78
N LYS A 22 16.73 -6.73 4.94
CA LYS A 22 16.15 -8.00 4.48
C LYS A 22 14.89 -8.35 5.25
N ARG A 23 14.91 -8.12 6.55
CA ARG A 23 13.76 -8.44 7.38
C ARG A 23 12.59 -7.52 7.10
N ILE A 24 12.86 -6.25 6.84
CA ILE A 24 11.80 -5.31 6.46
C ILE A 24 11.21 -5.72 5.11
N ALA A 25 12.06 -6.12 4.17
CA ALA A 25 11.58 -6.55 2.86
C ALA A 25 10.72 -7.81 2.93
N ALA A 26 10.87 -8.60 3.99
CA ALA A 26 10.12 -9.83 4.16
C ALA A 26 8.79 -9.65 4.91
N ILE A 27 8.46 -8.42 5.30
CA ILE A 27 7.22 -8.15 6.01
C ILE A 27 6.02 -8.50 5.13
N GLU A 28 5.06 -9.25 5.69
CA GLU A 28 3.89 -9.69 4.97
C GLU A 28 2.57 -9.19 5.57
N SER A 29 2.64 -8.42 6.64
CA SER A 29 1.43 -7.90 7.26
C SER A 29 1.77 -6.64 8.05
N ARG A 30 0.73 -5.87 8.38
CA ARG A 30 0.92 -4.69 9.22
C ARG A 30 1.35 -5.08 10.62
N GLU A 31 0.87 -6.22 11.09
CA GLU A 31 1.28 -6.72 12.39
C GLU A 31 2.78 -6.99 12.43
N GLU A 32 3.31 -7.62 11.38
CA GLU A 32 4.75 -7.87 11.31
C GLU A 32 5.54 -6.57 11.22
N MET A 33 4.98 -5.56 10.56
CA MET A 33 5.62 -4.26 10.49
C MET A 33 5.70 -3.63 11.88
N GLU A 34 4.62 -3.75 12.65
CA GLU A 34 4.62 -3.19 14.01
C GLU A 34 5.59 -3.92 14.92
N ASP A 35 5.68 -5.26 14.76
CA ASP A 35 6.66 -6.03 15.51
C ASP A 35 8.08 -5.61 15.18
N MET A 36 8.35 -5.38 13.90
CA MET A 36 9.66 -4.91 13.47
C MET A 36 9.98 -3.54 14.05
N ALA A 37 8.99 -2.63 14.03
CA ALA A 37 9.17 -1.31 14.60
C ALA A 37 9.50 -1.37 16.08
N GLU A 38 8.81 -2.27 16.81
CA GLU A 38 9.06 -2.43 18.23
C GLU A 38 10.47 -2.93 18.48
N GLU A 39 10.91 -3.91 17.70
CA GLU A 39 12.26 -4.44 17.84
C GLU A 39 13.31 -3.38 17.54
N LEU A 40 13.10 -2.58 16.51
CA LEU A 40 14.05 -1.53 16.17
C LEU A 40 14.16 -0.49 17.26
N THR A 41 13.02 -0.13 17.86
CA THR A 41 13.00 0.81 18.97
C THR A 41 13.79 0.25 20.15
N ASP A 42 13.59 -1.04 20.46
CA ASP A 42 14.28 -1.68 21.58
C ASP A 42 15.79 -1.76 21.37
N ARG A 43 16.21 -2.02 20.13
CA ARG A 43 17.63 -2.22 19.84
C ARG A 43 18.39 -0.95 19.52
N PHE A 44 17.76 0.00 18.84
CA PHE A 44 18.46 1.15 18.30
C PHE A 44 17.87 2.50 18.72
N GLY A 45 16.79 2.50 19.49
CA GLY A 45 16.17 3.74 19.93
C GLY A 45 15.09 4.22 19.01
N ASP A 46 14.68 5.47 19.21
CA ASP A 46 13.56 6.05 18.48
C ASP A 46 13.78 5.96 16.96
N ILE A 47 12.74 5.55 16.25
CA ILE A 47 12.84 5.31 14.82
C ILE A 47 12.82 6.63 14.05
N PRO A 48 13.84 6.88 13.21
CA PRO A 48 13.83 8.09 12.37
C PRO A 48 12.72 8.04 11.32
N LYS A 49 12.31 9.20 10.86
CA LYS A 49 11.23 9.28 9.88
C LYS A 49 11.52 8.50 8.61
N LYS A 50 12.76 8.49 8.17
CA LYS A 50 13.12 7.74 6.94
C LYS A 50 12.94 6.25 7.12
N VAL A 51 13.16 5.75 8.32
CA VAL A 51 12.95 4.35 8.62
C VAL A 51 11.46 4.05 8.79
N GLU A 52 10.71 5.00 9.39
CA GLU A 52 9.26 4.85 9.46
C GLU A 52 8.65 4.70 8.06
N LYS A 53 9.13 5.52 7.12
CA LYS A 53 8.65 5.44 5.74
C LYS A 53 9.00 4.09 5.11
N LEU A 54 10.20 3.59 5.40
CA LEU A 54 10.61 2.30 4.89
C LEU A 54 9.68 1.19 5.38
N LEU A 55 9.34 1.23 6.67
CA LEU A 55 8.40 0.27 7.25
C LEU A 55 7.01 0.41 6.63
N GLU A 56 6.55 1.64 6.44
CA GLU A 56 5.23 1.87 5.86
C GLU A 56 5.17 1.38 4.42
N VAL A 57 6.23 1.61 3.64
CA VAL A 57 6.30 1.10 2.27
C VAL A 57 6.20 -0.42 2.27
N ALA A 58 6.91 -1.08 3.19
CA ALA A 58 6.87 -2.54 3.26
C ALA A 58 5.46 -3.04 3.61
N ALA A 59 4.79 -2.37 4.55
CA ALA A 59 3.44 -2.75 4.92
C ALA A 59 2.47 -2.55 3.75
N LEU A 60 2.64 -1.46 3.00
CA LEU A 60 1.77 -1.20 1.85
C LEU A 60 2.02 -2.21 0.73
N LYS A 61 3.26 -2.62 0.51
CA LYS A 61 3.56 -3.66 -0.47
C LYS A 61 2.88 -4.97 -0.10
N ALA A 62 2.94 -5.31 1.18
CA ALA A 62 2.30 -6.53 1.67
C ALA A 62 0.79 -6.45 1.48
N GLN A 63 0.20 -5.30 1.80
CA GLN A 63 -1.24 -5.10 1.62
C GLN A 63 -1.62 -5.18 0.14
N ALA A 64 -0.83 -4.55 -0.72
CA ALA A 64 -1.07 -4.59 -2.16
C ALA A 64 -1.07 -6.03 -2.66
N HIS A 65 -0.10 -6.81 -2.21
CA HIS A 65 -0.01 -8.20 -2.63
C HIS A 65 -1.26 -8.98 -2.21
N GLN A 66 -1.74 -8.77 -1.00
CA GLN A 66 -2.93 -9.45 -0.51
C GLN A 66 -4.18 -9.03 -1.28
N LEU A 67 -4.15 -7.85 -1.89
CA LEU A 67 -5.27 -7.32 -2.67
C LEU A 67 -5.12 -7.57 -4.17
N TYR A 68 -4.17 -8.44 -4.54
CA TYR A 68 -3.89 -8.80 -5.95
C TYR A 68 -3.36 -7.63 -6.77
N VAL A 69 -2.77 -6.63 -6.12
CA VAL A 69 -2.09 -5.53 -6.83
C VAL A 69 -0.66 -5.97 -7.07
N THR A 70 -0.28 -6.08 -8.35
CA THR A 70 1.05 -6.55 -8.72
C THR A 70 2.05 -5.41 -8.85
N ALA A 71 1.58 -4.19 -9.12
CA ALA A 71 2.45 -3.05 -9.26
C ALA A 71 1.66 -1.76 -9.07
N VAL A 72 2.34 -0.75 -8.58
CA VAL A 72 1.78 0.61 -8.49
C VAL A 72 2.76 1.52 -9.21
N GLU A 73 2.29 2.18 -10.26
CA GLU A 73 3.12 3.08 -11.05
C GLU A 73 2.64 4.51 -10.89
N GLN A 74 3.57 5.42 -10.77
CA GLN A 74 3.24 6.83 -10.65
C GLN A 74 3.88 7.61 -11.80
N LYS A 75 3.06 8.36 -12.51
CA LYS A 75 3.52 9.31 -13.53
C LYS A 75 2.88 10.64 -13.22
N GLY A 76 3.70 11.58 -12.70
CA GLY A 76 3.16 12.84 -12.25
C GLY A 76 2.19 12.62 -11.10
N GLU A 77 0.95 13.04 -11.29
CA GLU A 77 -0.07 12.87 -10.27
C GLU A 77 -1.03 11.73 -10.58
N VAL A 78 -0.68 10.90 -11.56
CA VAL A 78 -1.51 9.76 -11.95
C VAL A 78 -0.90 8.49 -11.38
N TYR A 79 -1.71 7.73 -10.65
CA TYR A 79 -1.28 6.49 -10.02
C TYR A 79 -2.04 5.34 -10.66
N THR A 80 -1.30 4.36 -11.17
CA THR A 80 -1.90 3.18 -11.80
C THR A 80 -1.64 1.96 -10.93
N PHE A 81 -2.73 1.32 -10.51
CA PHE A 81 -2.68 0.12 -9.68
C PHE A 81 -2.98 -1.07 -10.56
N ILE A 82 -1.95 -1.83 -10.90
CA ILE A 82 -2.07 -2.96 -11.83
C ILE A 82 -2.47 -4.20 -11.06
N MET A 83 -3.55 -4.84 -11.50
CA MET A 83 -4.10 -6.00 -10.81
C MET A 83 -3.66 -7.29 -11.47
N TYR A 84 -3.53 -8.33 -10.65
CA TYR A 84 -3.32 -9.66 -11.17
C TYR A 84 -4.53 -10.05 -12.03
N GLU A 85 -4.27 -10.63 -13.20
CA GLU A 85 -5.37 -10.90 -14.14
C GLU A 85 -6.39 -11.90 -13.60
N LYS A 86 -5.98 -12.77 -12.67
CA LYS A 86 -6.88 -13.75 -12.06
C LYS A 86 -7.27 -13.36 -10.64
N ALA A 87 -7.28 -12.06 -10.35
CA ALA A 87 -7.65 -11.58 -9.04
C ALA A 87 -9.10 -11.95 -8.71
N LYS A 88 -9.29 -12.41 -7.47
CA LYS A 88 -10.63 -12.81 -7.02
C LYS A 88 -11.34 -11.60 -6.43
N VAL A 89 -11.87 -10.76 -7.30
CA VAL A 89 -12.60 -9.59 -6.89
C VAL A 89 -14.08 -9.76 -7.23
N HIS A 90 -14.89 -8.96 -6.60
CA HIS A 90 -16.34 -8.92 -6.88
C HIS A 90 -16.60 -7.76 -7.85
N PRO A 91 -16.73 -8.05 -9.17
CA PRO A 91 -16.85 -6.96 -10.16
C PRO A 91 -18.05 -6.08 -9.92
N GLU A 92 -19.10 -6.63 -9.34
CA GLU A 92 -20.32 -5.87 -9.08
C GLU A 92 -20.11 -4.76 -8.05
N ARG A 93 -18.99 -4.80 -7.32
CA ARG A 93 -18.68 -3.78 -6.33
C ARG A 93 -17.83 -2.63 -6.88
N ILE A 94 -17.34 -2.77 -8.13
CA ILE A 94 -16.49 -1.75 -8.71
C ILE A 94 -17.19 -0.40 -8.88
N PRO A 95 -18.45 -0.35 -9.37
CA PRO A 95 -19.12 0.95 -9.50
C PRO A 95 -19.23 1.72 -8.19
N LYS A 96 -19.50 1.02 -7.08
CA LYS A 96 -19.59 1.67 -5.79
C LYS A 96 -18.26 2.25 -5.36
N LEU A 97 -17.18 1.51 -5.62
CA LEU A 97 -15.84 1.98 -5.29
C LEU A 97 -15.52 3.25 -6.06
N ILE A 98 -15.82 3.27 -7.36
CA ILE A 98 -15.56 4.44 -8.19
C ILE A 98 -16.37 5.63 -7.67
N GLU A 99 -17.61 5.39 -7.31
CA GLU A 99 -18.45 6.44 -6.76
C GLU A 99 -17.88 7.00 -5.46
N ASP A 100 -17.38 6.12 -4.60
CA ASP A 100 -16.81 6.55 -3.33
C ASP A 100 -15.60 7.45 -3.52
N PHE A 101 -14.89 7.30 -4.63
CA PHE A 101 -13.73 8.14 -4.93
C PHE A 101 -14.09 9.37 -5.77
N ARG A 102 -15.40 9.61 -5.98
CA ARG A 102 -15.90 10.83 -6.61
C ARG A 102 -15.28 11.12 -7.97
N GLY A 103 -15.05 10.07 -8.75
CA GLY A 103 -14.50 10.22 -10.09
C GLY A 103 -13.00 10.33 -10.16
N GLU A 104 -12.32 10.32 -9.04
CA GLU A 104 -10.86 10.36 -9.04
C GLU A 104 -10.26 8.99 -9.33
N LEU A 105 -11.05 7.93 -9.18
CA LEU A 105 -10.60 6.57 -9.46
C LEU A 105 -11.40 6.02 -10.64
N THR A 106 -10.70 5.44 -11.60
CA THR A 106 -11.34 4.79 -12.74
C THR A 106 -10.77 3.39 -12.91
N PHE A 107 -11.48 2.56 -13.66
CA PHE A 107 -11.09 1.18 -13.86
C PHE A 107 -10.95 0.91 -15.36
N LYS A 108 -9.86 0.24 -15.74
CA LYS A 108 -9.63 -0.16 -17.13
C LYS A 108 -9.36 -1.66 -17.18
N ALA A 109 -10.07 -2.33 -18.09
CA ALA A 109 -9.91 -3.77 -18.26
C ALA A 109 -9.64 -4.13 -19.72
N ASP A 110 -9.14 -3.17 -20.50
CA ASP A 110 -8.96 -3.36 -21.93
C ASP A 110 -7.58 -3.86 -22.33
N GLY A 111 -6.79 -4.29 -21.40
CA GLY A 111 -5.47 -4.85 -21.67
C GLY A 111 -5.37 -6.27 -21.17
N THR A 112 -4.14 -6.75 -21.06
CA THR A 112 -3.90 -8.06 -20.50
C THR A 112 -4.13 -8.08 -19.00
N GLN A 113 -3.96 -6.92 -18.35
CA GLN A 113 -4.13 -6.82 -16.91
C GLN A 113 -5.07 -5.68 -16.57
N PRO A 114 -6.07 -5.93 -15.75
CA PRO A 114 -6.95 -4.83 -15.33
C PRO A 114 -6.20 -3.89 -14.42
N CYS A 115 -6.60 -2.64 -14.40
CA CYS A 115 -5.95 -1.68 -13.52
C CYS A 115 -6.93 -0.62 -13.04
N PHE A 116 -6.61 -0.05 -11.88
CA PHE A 116 -7.31 1.12 -11.37
C PHE A 116 -6.39 2.31 -11.52
N ILE A 117 -6.95 3.42 -11.94
CA ILE A 117 -6.18 4.64 -12.18
C ILE A 117 -6.74 5.72 -11.27
N TYR A 118 -5.87 6.30 -10.47
CA TYR A 118 -6.24 7.37 -9.56
C TYR A 118 -5.59 8.67 -10.00
N GLU A 119 -6.40 9.71 -10.12
CA GLU A 119 -5.90 11.04 -10.42
C GLU A 119 -6.72 12.02 -9.62
N LYS A 120 -6.07 12.74 -8.70
CA LYS A 120 -6.76 13.68 -7.85
C LYS A 120 -7.21 14.89 -8.66
N LYS A 121 -8.48 15.25 -8.51
CA LYS A 121 -9.02 16.44 -9.17
C LYS A 121 -8.84 17.62 -8.25
N ARG A 122 -7.94 18.51 -8.62
CA ARG A 122 -7.70 19.70 -7.84
C ARG A 122 -8.76 20.73 -8.10
N ARG A 123 -9.28 21.31 -7.04
CA ARG A 123 -10.28 22.36 -7.18
C ARG A 123 -9.66 23.71 -7.44
N ASN A 124 -8.41 23.90 -6.97
CA ASN A 124 -7.68 25.15 -7.21
C ASN A 124 -6.19 24.87 -7.04
N LEU A 125 -5.38 25.84 -7.52
CA LEU A 125 -3.93 25.68 -7.53
C LEU A 125 -3.28 25.69 -6.15
N LYS A 126 -4.03 26.16 -5.14
CA LYS A 126 -3.50 26.22 -3.78
C LYS A 126 -3.69 24.95 -3.00
N GLU A 127 -4.42 24.00 -3.58
CA GLU A 127 -4.61 22.72 -2.92
C GLU A 127 -3.30 21.97 -2.82
N LYS A 128 -2.98 21.51 -1.62
CA LYS A 128 -1.74 20.79 -1.41
C LYS A 128 -1.72 19.47 -2.13
N GLN A 129 -0.54 19.11 -2.64
CA GLN A 129 -0.35 17.77 -3.19
C GLN A 129 -0.43 16.78 -2.05
N THR A 130 -1.21 15.73 -2.24
CA THR A 130 -1.31 14.66 -1.25
C THR A 130 -0.10 13.74 -1.40
N ASP A 131 0.43 13.30 -0.28
CA ASP A 131 1.58 12.42 -0.27
C ASP A 131 1.28 11.10 -0.98
N ALA A 132 2.26 10.60 -1.75
CA ALA A 132 2.09 9.38 -2.53
C ALA A 132 1.76 8.17 -1.66
N LEU A 133 2.35 8.09 -0.48
CA LEU A 133 2.05 6.97 0.43
C LEU A 133 0.61 7.04 0.91
N GLU A 134 0.11 8.24 1.19
CA GLU A 134 -1.26 8.39 1.63
C GLU A 134 -2.24 8.04 0.52
N ILE A 135 -1.97 8.47 -0.71
CA ILE A 135 -2.79 8.11 -1.84
C ILE A 135 -2.84 6.60 -2.02
N THR A 136 -1.68 5.97 -2.00
CA THR A 136 -1.59 4.51 -2.15
C THR A 136 -2.38 3.81 -1.05
N LYS A 137 -2.23 4.27 0.18
CA LYS A 137 -2.94 3.69 1.31
C LYS A 137 -4.45 3.82 1.13
N ASN A 138 -4.91 4.98 0.69
CA ASN A 138 -6.35 5.21 0.52
C ASN A 138 -6.93 4.33 -0.57
N VAL A 139 -6.25 4.20 -1.70
CA VAL A 139 -6.73 3.36 -2.78
C VAL A 139 -6.73 1.90 -2.37
N LEU A 140 -5.66 1.44 -1.71
CA LEU A 140 -5.61 0.05 -1.26
C LEU A 140 -6.73 -0.24 -0.25
N ASN A 141 -7.02 0.70 0.64
CA ASN A 141 -8.12 0.51 1.58
C ASN A 141 -9.45 0.41 0.85
N GLY A 142 -9.63 1.18 -0.23
CA GLY A 142 -10.84 1.07 -1.04
C GLY A 142 -10.93 -0.29 -1.72
N LEU A 143 -9.81 -0.79 -2.22
CA LEU A 143 -9.79 -2.08 -2.91
C LEU A 143 -10.15 -3.24 -1.99
N LYS A 144 -9.97 -3.09 -0.68
CA LYS A 144 -10.40 -4.12 0.26
C LYS A 144 -11.87 -4.47 0.09
N GLY A 145 -12.68 -3.50 -0.28
CA GLY A 145 -14.10 -3.73 -0.45
C GLY A 145 -14.45 -4.60 -1.65
N LEU A 146 -13.52 -4.78 -2.59
CA LEU A 146 -13.74 -5.62 -3.75
C LEU A 146 -13.46 -7.09 -3.48
N ILE A 147 -12.74 -7.38 -2.40
CA ILE A 147 -12.28 -8.71 -2.08
C ILE A 147 -12.91 -9.13 -0.77
N GLY A 148 -12.91 -10.37 -0.51
CA GLY A 148 -13.39 -10.80 0.74
C GLY A 148 -14.75 -11.25 0.71
N GLY A 149 -15.06 -11.68 1.86
CA GLY A 149 -16.13 -12.42 2.06
C GLY A 149 -17.36 -11.81 1.79
N GLU A 150 -18.30 -12.55 1.82
CA GLU A 150 -19.44 -12.25 1.55
C GLU A 150 -19.97 -11.42 2.38
N LYS A 151 -19.96 -11.07 2.83
CA LYS A 151 -20.55 -10.32 3.57
C LYS A 151 -20.08 -10.25 4.65
N SER A 152 -19.81 -9.81 4.77
CA SER A 152 -19.52 -9.64 5.71
C SER A 152 -19.67 -9.98 6.71
N GLY A 153 -19.48 -9.93 6.85
CA GLY A 153 -19.57 -10.19 7.92
C GLY A 153 -19.75 -11.42 8.21
N ILE A 154 -19.79 -12.02 7.72
CA ILE A 154 -20.08 -13.14 8.04
C ILE A 154 -19.14 -13.94 7.92
N ILE A 155 -18.55 -14.10 7.86
CA ILE A 155 -17.92 -14.92 7.74
C ILE A 155 -16.92 -15.25 8.02
N ASN A 156 -16.71 -15.58 8.15
CA ASN A 156 -16.02 -15.93 8.42
C ASN A 156 -15.28 -16.61 8.16
N PRO A 157 -14.72 -16.59 8.11
CA PRO A 157 -14.06 -17.13 7.82
C PRO A 157 -13.43 -18.01 8.05
N LEU A 158 -13.43 -18.23 8.40
CA LEU A 158 -13.05 -18.99 8.51
C LEU A 158 -13.21 -19.72 8.16
N SER A 159 -13.81 -19.54 8.05
CA SER A 159 -14.22 -20.12 7.71
C SER A 159 -13.87 -20.72 6.85
N LYS A 160 -13.43 -20.72 6.69
CA LYS A 160 -13.22 -21.16 6.00
C LYS A 160 -12.96 -21.28 5.59
#